data_0f9a55c618a1c9b3af05abc88a736136
#
_entry.id   0f9a55c618a1c9b3af05abc88a736136
#
_cell.length_a   1.000
_cell.length_b   1.000
_cell.length_c   1.000
_cell.angle_alpha   90.00
_cell.angle_beta   90.00
_cell.angle_gamma   90.00
#
_symmetry.space_group_name_H-M   'P 1'
#
loop_
_entity.id
_entity.type
_entity.pdbx_description
1 polymer ?
#
loop_
_entity_poly.entity_id
_entity_poly.type
_entity_poly.pdbx_seq_one_letter_code
_entity_poly.pdbx_strand_id
1 'polypeptide(L)'
;MIVNFSIQNFGSIKEKQTLSFEADVSKHLEDTYVVHTAGKRLLKLALIYGANASGKTTVLKALDFLRDLVVNPKEKKTDILYFDPFLFDAQTPQQPTQLSIEFVHEEVCYQYEIAFTRQAIISEALYIDTFERVLVYSRTTDIEEQLTKISPTPHPITRRKLSLSP
;
A
#
# COMPACT_ATOMS: atom_id res chain seq x y z
N MET A 1 -12.77 0.74 -1.08
CA MET A 1 -12.49 -0.36 -2.05
C MET A 1 -11.05 -0.28 -2.49
N ILE A 2 -10.35 -1.41 -2.66
CA ILE A 2 -9.00 -1.43 -3.24
C ILE A 2 -9.10 -1.23 -4.75
N VAL A 3 -8.24 -0.38 -5.31
CA VAL A 3 -8.07 -0.17 -6.75
C VAL A 3 -6.88 -0.96 -7.24
N ASN A 4 -5.70 -0.72 -6.65
CA ASN A 4 -4.45 -1.38 -7.00
C ASN A 4 -3.66 -1.74 -5.74
N PHE A 5 -2.98 -2.87 -5.74
CA PHE A 5 -2.03 -3.26 -4.71
C PHE A 5 -0.72 -3.71 -5.37
N SER A 6 0.36 -3.01 -5.10
CA SER A 6 1.69 -3.30 -5.65
C SER A 6 2.62 -3.82 -4.58
N ILE A 7 3.45 -4.78 -4.97
CA ILE A 7 4.39 -5.50 -4.11
C ILE A 7 5.73 -5.59 -4.83
N GLN A 8 6.82 -5.31 -4.12
CA GLN A 8 8.19 -5.52 -4.60
C GLN A 8 9.07 -5.99 -3.45
N ASN A 9 9.97 -6.91 -3.73
CA ASN A 9 10.93 -7.47 -2.77
C ASN A 9 10.26 -8.05 -1.50
N PHE A 10 9.25 -8.92 -1.67
CA PHE A 10 8.52 -9.54 -0.56
C PHE A 10 8.28 -11.04 -0.83
N GLY A 11 8.75 -11.91 0.06
CA GLY A 11 8.59 -13.35 -0.05
C GLY A 11 9.12 -13.92 -1.37
N SER A 12 8.24 -14.48 -2.20
CA SER A 12 8.60 -15.02 -3.52
C SER A 12 8.54 -13.98 -4.66
N ILE A 13 8.21 -12.73 -4.37
CA ILE A 13 8.07 -11.65 -5.37
C ILE A 13 9.32 -10.77 -5.32
N LYS A 14 10.14 -10.81 -6.38
CA LYS A 14 11.33 -9.97 -6.55
C LYS A 14 10.97 -8.63 -7.17
N GLU A 15 10.51 -8.66 -8.40
CA GLU A 15 10.17 -7.48 -9.19
C GLU A 15 8.77 -6.98 -8.83
N LYS A 16 8.53 -5.69 -9.06
CA LYS A 16 7.22 -5.09 -8.79
C LYS A 16 6.11 -5.83 -9.52
N GLN A 17 5.15 -6.31 -8.75
CA GLN A 17 3.91 -6.91 -9.25
C GLN A 17 2.72 -6.09 -8.74
N THR A 18 1.69 -5.94 -9.57
CA THR A 18 0.48 -5.19 -9.21
C THR A 18 -0.75 -6.06 -9.40
N LEU A 19 -1.53 -6.20 -8.34
CA LEU A 19 -2.89 -6.72 -8.37
C LEU A 19 -3.84 -5.54 -8.59
N SER A 20 -4.54 -5.52 -9.73
CA SER A 20 -5.51 -4.48 -10.06
C SER A 20 -6.94 -5.00 -9.94
N PHE A 21 -7.82 -4.17 -9.39
CA PHE A 21 -9.27 -4.37 -9.35
C PHE A 21 -9.98 -3.47 -10.35
N GLU A 22 -9.28 -2.74 -11.21
CA GLU A 22 -9.90 -1.97 -12.27
C GLU A 22 -10.52 -2.91 -13.31
N ALA A 23 -11.80 -2.70 -13.62
CA ALA A 23 -12.48 -3.49 -14.64
C ALA A 23 -11.99 -3.09 -16.03
N ASP A 24 -11.86 -4.06 -16.93
CA ASP A 24 -11.59 -3.82 -18.34
C ASP A 24 -12.76 -3.11 -19.03
N VAL A 25 -12.65 -2.89 -20.34
CA VAL A 25 -13.68 -2.21 -21.14
C VAL A 25 -14.96 -3.04 -21.34
N SER A 26 -14.94 -4.34 -21.00
CA SER A 26 -16.10 -5.22 -21.13
C SER A 26 -17.23 -4.77 -20.21
N LYS A 27 -18.46 -4.85 -20.71
CA LYS A 27 -19.70 -4.59 -19.96
C LYS A 27 -20.44 -5.87 -19.58
N HIS A 28 -19.81 -7.05 -19.83
CA HIS A 28 -20.42 -8.31 -19.48
C HIS A 28 -20.52 -8.45 -17.95
N LEU A 29 -21.72 -8.72 -17.45
CA LEU A 29 -22.03 -8.83 -16.02
C LEU A 29 -21.62 -7.61 -15.16
N GLU A 30 -21.62 -6.42 -15.77
CA GLU A 30 -21.20 -5.17 -15.11
C GLU A 30 -22.00 -4.91 -13.83
N ASP A 31 -23.33 -4.98 -13.87
CA ASP A 31 -24.19 -4.75 -12.71
C ASP A 31 -23.93 -5.72 -11.54
N THR A 32 -23.44 -6.92 -11.87
CA THR A 32 -23.17 -7.97 -10.86
C THR A 32 -21.80 -7.81 -10.21
N TYR A 33 -20.75 -7.59 -11.02
CA TYR A 33 -19.36 -7.69 -10.57
C TYR A 33 -18.60 -6.38 -10.52
N VAL A 34 -19.16 -5.28 -11.03
CA VAL A 34 -18.49 -3.97 -11.05
C VAL A 34 -19.19 -3.01 -10.09
N VAL A 35 -18.40 -2.17 -9.42
CA VAL A 35 -18.84 -1.02 -8.65
C VAL A 35 -18.29 0.24 -9.30
N HIS A 36 -19.13 1.24 -9.47
CA HIS A 36 -18.72 2.57 -9.91
C HIS A 36 -18.51 3.45 -8.68
N THR A 37 -17.31 3.95 -8.48
CA THR A 37 -16.96 4.81 -7.35
C THR A 37 -15.74 5.68 -7.69
N ALA A 38 -15.73 6.94 -7.26
CA ALA A 38 -14.67 7.91 -7.54
C ALA A 38 -14.29 7.99 -9.04
N GLY A 39 -15.27 7.85 -9.96
CA GLY A 39 -15.03 7.83 -11.40
C GLY A 39 -14.34 6.58 -11.94
N LYS A 40 -14.12 5.56 -11.12
CA LYS A 40 -13.50 4.28 -11.49
C LYS A 40 -14.54 3.17 -11.58
N ARG A 41 -14.22 2.14 -12.39
CA ARG A 41 -14.95 0.89 -12.50
C ARG A 41 -14.14 -0.20 -11.80
N LEU A 42 -14.62 -0.69 -10.66
CA LEU A 42 -13.85 -1.61 -9.82
C LEU A 42 -14.56 -2.97 -9.69
N LEU A 43 -13.78 -4.04 -9.79
CA LEU A 43 -14.24 -5.41 -9.60
C LEU A 43 -14.53 -5.68 -8.13
N LYS A 44 -15.68 -6.31 -7.83
CA LYS A 44 -16.03 -6.76 -6.48
C LYS A 44 -15.23 -7.98 -6.04
N LEU A 45 -14.65 -8.72 -6.99
CA LEU A 45 -13.96 -9.99 -6.75
C LEU A 45 -12.78 -10.12 -7.71
N ALA A 46 -11.65 -10.56 -7.19
CA ALA A 46 -10.51 -11.04 -7.97
C ALA A 46 -10.16 -12.47 -7.52
N LEU A 47 -9.91 -13.35 -8.47
CA LEU A 47 -9.47 -14.71 -8.22
C LEU A 47 -8.01 -14.85 -8.63
N ILE A 48 -7.16 -15.28 -7.69
CA ILE A 48 -5.75 -15.54 -7.94
C ILE A 48 -5.57 -17.06 -8.06
N TYR A 49 -5.21 -17.55 -9.24
CA TYR A 49 -4.93 -18.96 -9.48
C TYR A 49 -3.59 -19.15 -10.20
N GLY A 50 -3.04 -20.34 -10.12
CA GLY A 50 -1.73 -20.68 -10.71
C GLY A 50 -1.13 -21.91 -10.05
N ALA A 51 0.02 -22.35 -10.53
CA ALA A 51 0.76 -23.51 -10.01
C ALA A 51 1.14 -23.33 -8.51
N ASN A 52 1.47 -24.44 -7.85
CA ASN A 52 2.03 -24.38 -6.50
C ASN A 52 3.33 -23.58 -6.51
N ALA A 53 3.59 -22.86 -5.42
CA ALA A 53 4.75 -21.98 -5.27
C ALA A 53 4.81 -20.76 -6.22
N SER A 54 3.74 -20.43 -6.97
CA SER A 54 3.71 -19.28 -7.89
C SER A 54 3.50 -17.90 -7.22
N GLY A 55 3.53 -17.83 -5.89
CA GLY A 55 3.43 -16.57 -5.17
C GLY A 55 1.99 -16.12 -4.79
N LYS A 56 0.95 -16.93 -5.05
CA LYS A 56 -0.44 -16.58 -4.70
C LYS A 56 -0.61 -16.17 -3.23
N THR A 57 -0.11 -16.99 -2.34
CA THR A 57 -0.16 -16.75 -0.89
C THR A 57 0.69 -15.55 -0.48
N THR A 58 1.77 -15.26 -1.22
CA THR A 58 2.66 -14.12 -0.96
C THR A 58 1.90 -12.80 -1.13
N VAL A 59 1.03 -12.69 -2.14
CA VAL A 59 0.21 -11.49 -2.35
C VAL A 59 -0.70 -11.23 -1.14
N LEU A 60 -1.38 -12.28 -0.64
CA LEU A 60 -2.26 -12.16 0.53
C LEU A 60 -1.47 -11.85 1.81
N LYS A 61 -0.31 -12.48 2.00
CA LYS A 61 0.59 -12.19 3.13
C LYS A 61 1.11 -10.75 3.12
N ALA A 62 1.44 -10.22 1.94
CA ALA A 62 1.90 -8.83 1.81
C ALA A 62 0.78 -7.83 2.15
N LEU A 63 -0.46 -8.11 1.73
CA LEU A 63 -1.62 -7.28 2.07
C LEU A 63 -1.94 -7.33 3.57
N ASP A 64 -1.89 -8.52 4.16
CA ASP A 64 -2.09 -8.71 5.61
C ASP A 64 -1.00 -8.03 6.43
N PHE A 65 0.26 -8.15 6.00
CA PHE A 65 1.40 -7.46 6.61
C PHE A 65 1.23 -5.93 6.54
N LEU A 66 0.83 -5.39 5.37
CA LEU A 66 0.58 -3.95 5.23
C LEU A 66 -0.53 -3.49 6.17
N ARG A 67 -1.63 -4.24 6.26
CA ARG A 67 -2.73 -3.96 7.19
C ARG A 67 -2.22 -3.94 8.64
N ASP A 68 -1.47 -4.96 9.04
CA ASP A 68 -0.95 -5.06 10.41
C ASP A 68 0.00 -3.92 10.74
N LEU A 69 0.87 -3.53 9.80
CA LEU A 69 1.80 -2.43 9.97
C LEU A 69 1.10 -1.07 10.19
N VAL A 70 -0.04 -0.85 9.52
CA VAL A 70 -0.81 0.39 9.64
C VAL A 70 -1.72 0.40 10.86
N VAL A 71 -2.38 -0.72 11.16
CA VAL A 71 -3.38 -0.82 12.24
C VAL A 71 -2.72 -1.05 13.60
N ASN A 72 -1.63 -1.82 13.63
CA ASN A 72 -0.89 -2.20 14.83
C ASN A 72 0.56 -1.70 14.75
N PRO A 73 0.81 -0.38 14.73
CA PRO A 73 2.16 0.15 14.61
C PRO A 73 3.03 -0.31 15.78
N LYS A 74 4.30 -0.61 15.50
CA LYS A 74 5.26 -0.99 16.54
C LYS A 74 5.48 0.16 17.51
N GLU A 75 5.46 -0.14 18.81
CA GLU A 75 5.58 0.87 19.86
C GLU A 75 7.02 1.38 20.02
N LYS A 76 8.00 0.51 19.78
CA LYS A 76 9.43 0.83 19.97
C LYS A 76 10.17 0.90 18.64
N LYS A 77 11.07 1.88 18.52
CA LYS A 77 11.97 2.00 17.36
C LYS A 77 12.89 0.79 17.17
N THR A 78 13.11 -0.01 18.22
CA THR A 78 13.96 -1.21 18.22
C THR A 78 13.20 -2.47 17.78
N ASP A 79 11.89 -2.39 17.61
CA ASP A 79 11.09 -3.55 17.23
C ASP A 79 11.35 -3.93 15.78
N ILE A 80 11.72 -5.19 15.57
CA ILE A 80 12.01 -5.73 14.25
C ILE A 80 10.70 -6.03 13.52
N LEU A 81 10.65 -5.68 12.23
CA LEU A 81 9.58 -6.07 11.34
C LEU A 81 9.80 -7.51 10.87
N TYR A 82 8.87 -8.39 11.22
CA TYR A 82 8.95 -9.82 10.87
C TYR A 82 8.32 -10.08 9.52
N PHE A 83 9.14 -10.08 8.48
CA PHE A 83 8.78 -10.48 7.12
C PHE A 83 10.03 -11.05 6.42
N ASP A 84 9.82 -11.70 5.29
CA ASP A 84 10.89 -12.18 4.44
C ASP A 84 10.96 -11.35 3.15
N PRO A 85 12.08 -10.66 2.87
CA PRO A 85 12.34 -10.12 1.54
C PRO A 85 12.56 -11.26 0.55
N PHE A 86 12.69 -10.97 -0.73
CA PHE A 86 13.06 -11.98 -1.72
C PHE A 86 14.49 -12.47 -1.46
N LEU A 87 14.65 -13.76 -1.16
CA LEU A 87 15.92 -14.34 -0.69
C LEU A 87 16.77 -15.02 -1.79
N PHE A 88 16.22 -15.22 -3.00
CA PHE A 88 16.92 -15.95 -4.08
C PHE A 88 17.79 -15.03 -4.95
N ASP A 89 18.31 -13.94 -4.38
CA ASP A 89 19.19 -12.98 -5.03
C ASP A 89 20.19 -12.44 -4.00
N ALA A 90 21.43 -12.16 -4.40
CA ALA A 90 22.47 -11.71 -3.49
C ALA A 90 22.27 -10.29 -2.95
N GLN A 91 21.59 -9.43 -3.70
CA GLN A 91 21.41 -8.01 -3.38
C GLN A 91 20.04 -7.69 -2.78
N THR A 92 19.00 -8.36 -3.26
CA THR A 92 17.60 -8.06 -2.91
C THR A 92 17.29 -8.16 -1.41
N PRO A 93 17.87 -9.09 -0.62
CA PRO A 93 17.61 -9.16 0.81
C PRO A 93 18.07 -7.92 1.60
N GLN A 94 18.99 -7.14 1.05
CA GLN A 94 19.52 -5.91 1.65
C GLN A 94 18.77 -4.64 1.16
N GLN A 95 17.94 -4.78 0.13
CA GLN A 95 17.17 -3.69 -0.42
C GLN A 95 15.85 -3.53 0.34
N PRO A 96 15.26 -2.32 0.39
CA PRO A 96 13.94 -2.12 0.96
C PRO A 96 12.87 -2.93 0.24
N THR A 97 11.95 -3.50 1.00
CA THR A 97 10.66 -3.96 0.49
C THR A 97 9.78 -2.76 0.24
N GLN A 98 9.01 -2.79 -0.85
CA GLN A 98 8.08 -1.71 -1.20
C GLN A 98 6.67 -2.28 -1.35
N LEU A 99 5.73 -1.66 -0.67
CA LEU A 99 4.31 -1.92 -0.81
C LEU A 99 3.59 -0.61 -1.15
N SER A 100 2.58 -0.70 -2.00
CA SER A 100 1.73 0.44 -2.34
C SER A 100 0.30 -0.02 -2.49
N ILE A 101 -0.65 0.72 -1.92
CA ILE A 101 -2.06 0.46 -2.07
C ILE A 101 -2.79 1.73 -2.51
N GLU A 102 -3.56 1.59 -3.58
CA GLU A 102 -4.52 2.59 -4.03
C GLU A 102 -5.93 2.13 -3.64
N PHE A 103 -6.70 2.99 -3.02
CA PHE A 103 -8.04 2.64 -2.55
C PHE A 103 -8.99 3.83 -2.58
N VAL A 104 -10.28 3.53 -2.74
CA VAL A 104 -11.36 4.52 -2.66
C VAL A 104 -12.05 4.41 -1.30
N HIS A 105 -12.21 5.53 -0.63
CA HIS A 105 -13.01 5.70 0.57
C HIS A 105 -13.84 6.98 0.47
N GLU A 106 -15.17 6.89 0.66
CA GLU A 106 -16.10 8.02 0.56
C GLU A 106 -15.93 8.84 -0.74
N GLU A 107 -15.90 8.15 -1.89
CA GLU A 107 -15.73 8.74 -3.24
C GLU A 107 -14.39 9.52 -3.43
N VAL A 108 -13.42 9.34 -2.54
CA VAL A 108 -12.09 9.92 -2.65
C VAL A 108 -11.08 8.80 -2.88
N CYS A 109 -10.21 8.99 -3.86
CA CYS A 109 -9.11 8.06 -4.13
C CYS A 109 -7.88 8.43 -3.30
N TYR A 110 -7.29 7.45 -2.64
CA TYR A 110 -6.09 7.57 -1.84
C TYR A 110 -5.03 6.65 -2.38
N GLN A 111 -3.76 7.08 -2.29
CA GLN A 111 -2.61 6.22 -2.53
C GLN A 111 -1.67 6.26 -1.34
N TYR A 112 -1.42 5.09 -0.76
CA TYR A 112 -0.45 4.91 0.31
C TYR A 112 0.73 4.11 -0.20
N GLU A 113 1.92 4.62 0.05
CA GLU A 113 3.19 4.02 -0.36
C GLU A 113 4.10 3.87 0.85
N ILE A 114 4.77 2.73 0.96
CA ILE A 114 5.71 2.48 2.03
C ILE A 114 6.91 1.66 1.53
N ALA A 115 8.10 2.06 1.96
CA ALA A 115 9.34 1.30 1.78
C ALA A 115 9.96 1.04 3.17
N PHE A 116 10.37 -0.20 3.42
CA PHE A 116 10.87 -0.62 4.72
C PHE A 116 11.90 -1.74 4.61
N THR A 117 12.72 -1.86 5.64
CA THR A 117 13.59 -3.01 5.91
C THR A 117 13.12 -3.71 7.18
N ARG A 118 13.80 -4.77 7.60
CA ARG A 118 13.49 -5.39 8.91
C ARG A 118 13.73 -4.45 10.10
N GLN A 119 14.62 -3.47 9.95
CA GLN A 119 15.02 -2.57 11.04
C GLN A 119 14.22 -1.27 11.06
N ALA A 120 13.76 -0.77 9.91
CA ALA A 120 13.15 0.55 9.86
C ALA A 120 12.21 0.72 8.67
N ILE A 121 11.27 1.64 8.82
CA ILE A 121 10.53 2.23 7.71
C ILE A 121 11.41 3.33 7.11
N ILE A 122 11.80 3.14 5.85
CA ILE A 122 12.68 4.04 5.10
C ILE A 122 11.91 5.25 4.60
N SER A 123 10.77 4.99 3.97
CA SER A 123 9.87 6.05 3.50
C SER A 123 8.42 5.60 3.59
N GLU A 124 7.55 6.58 3.78
CA GLU A 124 6.12 6.40 3.85
C GLU A 124 5.45 7.66 3.33
N ALA A 125 4.41 7.53 2.53
CA ALA A 125 3.65 8.67 2.03
C ALA A 125 2.18 8.30 1.81
N LEU A 126 1.29 9.25 2.09
CA LEU A 126 -0.12 9.19 1.77
C LEU A 126 -0.47 10.33 0.83
N TYR A 127 -1.15 10.01 -0.25
CA TYR A 127 -1.66 10.95 -1.24
C TYR A 127 -3.18 10.86 -1.31
N ILE A 128 -3.80 11.98 -1.67
CA ILE A 128 -5.17 12.04 -2.13
C ILE A 128 -5.11 12.36 -3.63
N ASP A 129 -5.85 11.60 -4.40
CA ASP A 129 -5.98 11.78 -5.84
C ASP A 129 -7.39 12.34 -6.12
N THR A 130 -7.45 13.66 -6.36
CA THR A 130 -8.68 14.37 -6.74
C THR A 130 -8.54 14.84 -8.18
N PHE A 131 -8.45 16.15 -8.45
CA PHE A 131 -8.10 16.71 -9.76
C PHE A 131 -6.59 16.68 -9.98
N GLU A 132 -5.83 16.79 -8.89
CA GLU A 132 -4.37 16.66 -8.84
C GLU A 132 -4.00 15.74 -7.69
N ARG A 133 -2.86 15.05 -7.83
CA ARG A 133 -2.30 14.22 -6.77
C ARG A 133 -1.71 15.11 -5.69
N VAL A 134 -2.29 15.09 -4.50
CA VAL A 134 -1.89 15.92 -3.36
C VAL A 134 -1.28 15.06 -2.27
N LEU A 135 -0.07 15.41 -1.84
CA LEU A 135 0.57 14.78 -0.70
C LEU A 135 -0.14 15.19 0.60
N VAL A 136 -0.59 14.23 1.39
CA VAL A 136 -1.19 14.45 2.72
C VAL A 136 -0.13 14.48 3.80
N TYR A 137 0.74 13.48 3.81
CA TYR A 137 1.94 13.46 4.64
C TYR A 137 3.01 12.58 4.00
N SER A 138 4.24 12.82 4.41
CA SER A 138 5.34 11.91 4.14
C SER A 138 6.22 11.74 5.37
N ARG A 139 6.84 10.57 5.46
CA ARG A 139 7.86 10.24 6.44
C ARG A 139 9.06 9.66 5.73
N THR A 140 10.25 10.12 6.10
CA THR A 140 11.51 9.57 5.60
C THR A 140 12.45 9.36 6.77
N THR A 141 13.10 8.20 6.83
CA THR A 141 14.05 7.85 7.88
C THR A 141 15.44 7.70 7.28
N ASP A 142 16.38 8.47 7.78
CA ASP A 142 17.80 8.26 7.58
C ASP A 142 18.29 7.25 8.62
N ILE A 143 18.78 6.10 8.14
CA ILE A 143 19.23 5.00 9.04
C ILE A 143 20.58 5.34 9.66
N GLU A 144 21.47 6.02 8.93
CA GLU A 144 22.81 6.36 9.39
C GLU A 144 22.75 7.43 10.48
N GLU A 145 21.95 8.46 10.26
CA GLU A 145 21.73 9.54 11.23
C GLU A 145 20.70 9.18 12.32
N GLN A 146 19.99 8.05 12.18
CA GLN A 146 18.87 7.63 13.04
C GLN A 146 17.77 8.71 13.17
N LEU A 147 17.62 9.52 12.12
CA LEU A 147 16.71 10.66 12.09
C LEU A 147 15.49 10.35 11.22
N THR A 148 14.32 10.61 11.78
CA THR A 148 13.04 10.51 11.04
C THR A 148 12.47 11.91 10.86
N LYS A 149 12.23 12.29 9.60
CA LYS A 149 11.54 13.54 9.23
C LYS A 149 10.11 13.21 8.85
N ILE A 150 9.16 13.94 9.42
CA ILE A 150 7.72 13.84 9.09
C ILE A 150 7.30 15.20 8.54
N SER A 151 6.74 15.20 7.35
CA SER A 151 6.26 16.41 6.68
C SER A 151 4.75 16.29 6.45
N PRO A 152 3.93 16.84 7.36
CA PRO A 152 2.50 16.96 7.13
C PRO A 152 2.25 18.08 6.13
N THR A 153 1.42 17.82 5.13
CA THR A 153 0.95 18.87 4.23
C THR A 153 -0.39 19.39 4.74
N PRO A 154 -0.57 20.69 4.97
CA PRO A 154 -1.86 21.22 5.39
C PRO A 154 -2.86 21.12 4.23
N HIS A 155 -3.62 20.03 4.20
CA HIS A 155 -4.69 19.83 3.22
C HIS A 155 -6.06 20.26 3.80
N PRO A 156 -6.92 20.97 3.04
CA PRO A 156 -8.21 21.45 3.53
C PRO A 156 -9.14 20.35 4.09
N ILE A 157 -9.05 19.13 3.56
CA ILE A 157 -9.84 17.98 4.01
C ILE A 157 -9.44 17.54 5.42
N THR A 158 -8.15 17.62 5.77
CA THR A 158 -7.65 17.23 7.09
C THR A 158 -8.18 18.15 8.20
N ARG A 159 -8.39 19.43 7.90
CA ARG A 159 -8.93 20.40 8.87
C ARG A 159 -10.41 20.19 9.20
N ARG A 160 -11.22 19.68 8.26
CA ARG A 160 -12.67 19.46 8.50
C ARG A 160 -12.98 18.25 9.38
N LYS A 161 -12.12 17.21 9.38
CA LYS A 161 -12.33 15.99 10.21
C LYS A 161 -11.73 16.11 11.62
N LEU A 162 -10.80 17.04 11.87
CA LEU A 162 -10.24 17.31 13.21
C LEU A 162 -11.10 18.27 14.04
N SER A 163 -12.13 18.90 13.47
CA SER A 163 -13.12 19.70 14.18
C SER A 163 -14.35 18.87 14.56
N LEU A 164 -14.17 17.67 15.06
CA LEU A 164 -15.21 16.92 15.76
C LEU A 164 -15.18 17.38 17.23
N SER A 165 -15.99 18.33 17.50
CA SER A 165 -17.27 18.33 18.26
C SER A 165 -17.13 18.40 19.75
N PRO A 166 -17.97 19.18 20.38
CA PRO A 166 -17.95 19.26 21.85
C PRO A 166 -18.48 18.00 22.48
#